data_49250d9fde65eb20132f1a6cbf1a25d3
#
_entry.id   49250d9fde65eb20132f1a6cbf1a25d3
#
_cell.length_a   1.000
_cell.length_b   1.000
_cell.length_c   1.000
_cell.angle_alpha   90.00
_cell.angle_beta   90.00
_cell.angle_gamma   90.00
#
_symmetry.space_group_name_H-M   'P 1'
#
loop_
_entity.id
_entity.type
_entity.pdbx_description
1 polymer ?
#
loop_
_entity_poly.entity_id
_entity_poly.type
_entity_poly.pdbx_seq_one_letter_code
_entity_poly.pdbx_strand_id
1 'polypeptide(L)'
;MSEKYNKITPEILEELKSIVGPDNMATDESAIEAYSCDESGKVYARMPDVVVKPENTQQVSNVMRLANREMIPVTARGAGSGIAGGAIPIKGGILLSLERMNRVLEIDRINRVAVVEPGVVTNDLCQMVLKEGLMYAGYPMSTETSFIGGNIATNAGGAKVIRYGSTRRHVLGIEVVLPTGDVLELGGRIRKQTWGYDLLQIIIGSEGTLGVVTKAILNLEPAPGDTVTFLAPFPSIEEAVEAVAAILRAGVVLMACEFMDQLSTKCATKYHNTTFPMQDEAKAFLIIQVEGQTPEQLDMYIEKVGETCLEHGAMEVFTAESSTESRNIWKVRESFAEAVRAVDPNASLSGDMVVPMSKISEMVKAVGETARKYDITIALGGHIADGNIHPLFF
;
A
#
# COMPACT_ATOMS: atom_id res chain seq x y z
N MET A 1 -16.70 20.19 23.88
CA MET A 1 -17.84 19.75 23.05
C MET A 1 -18.26 18.41 23.60
N SER A 2 -19.50 18.26 24.10
CA SER A 2 -20.02 16.97 24.54
C SER A 2 -19.96 15.97 23.38
N GLU A 3 -19.54 14.75 23.66
CA GLU A 3 -19.46 13.70 22.64
C GLU A 3 -20.83 13.49 22.02
N LYS A 4 -20.90 13.64 20.70
CA LYS A 4 -22.13 13.48 19.92
C LYS A 4 -22.57 12.02 19.75
N TYR A 5 -21.81 11.06 20.30
CA TYR A 5 -22.03 9.64 20.08
C TYR A 5 -22.61 8.96 21.31
N ASN A 6 -23.51 8.01 21.08
CA ASN A 6 -24.08 7.17 22.12
C ASN A 6 -23.18 5.94 22.37
N LYS A 7 -23.34 5.35 23.55
CA LYS A 7 -22.69 4.08 23.91
C LYS A 7 -23.51 2.91 23.38
N ILE A 8 -22.83 1.82 23.10
CA ILE A 8 -23.48 0.55 22.75
C ILE A 8 -24.20 -0.01 23.98
N THR A 9 -25.49 -0.33 23.82
CA THR A 9 -26.31 -0.96 24.86
C THR A 9 -26.50 -2.47 24.60
N PRO A 10 -26.97 -3.26 25.57
CA PRO A 10 -27.26 -4.67 25.33
C PRO A 10 -28.27 -4.91 24.20
N GLU A 11 -29.24 -4.02 24.01
CA GLU A 11 -30.24 -4.11 22.95
C GLU A 11 -29.60 -3.91 21.58
N ILE A 12 -28.66 -2.96 21.46
CA ILE A 12 -27.87 -2.73 20.24
C ILE A 12 -27.00 -3.95 19.93
N LEU A 13 -26.38 -4.58 20.94
CA LEU A 13 -25.58 -5.79 20.73
C LEU A 13 -26.45 -6.95 20.19
N GLU A 14 -27.65 -7.15 20.72
CA GLU A 14 -28.56 -8.19 20.23
C GLU A 14 -29.04 -7.88 18.78
N GLU A 15 -29.29 -6.62 18.46
CA GLU A 15 -29.64 -6.25 17.08
C GLU A 15 -28.44 -6.46 16.12
N LEU A 16 -27.22 -6.08 16.50
CA LEU A 16 -26.02 -6.38 15.72
C LEU A 16 -25.85 -7.88 15.51
N LYS A 17 -26.04 -8.68 16.58
CA LYS A 17 -25.97 -10.14 16.52
C LYS A 17 -27.03 -10.73 15.58
N SER A 18 -28.21 -10.16 15.55
CA SER A 18 -29.28 -10.58 14.62
C SER A 18 -28.93 -10.25 13.15
N ILE A 19 -28.16 -9.19 12.91
CA ILE A 19 -27.75 -8.76 11.56
C ILE A 19 -26.61 -9.65 11.02
N VAL A 20 -25.54 -9.84 11.79
CA VAL A 20 -24.32 -10.51 11.30
C VAL A 20 -24.22 -11.98 11.74
N GLY A 21 -25.02 -12.41 12.70
CA GLY A 21 -24.91 -13.73 13.34
C GLY A 21 -23.94 -13.75 14.52
N PRO A 22 -24.14 -14.67 15.48
CA PRO A 22 -23.33 -14.73 16.70
C PRO A 22 -21.85 -15.00 16.45
N ASP A 23 -21.52 -15.82 15.45
CA ASP A 23 -20.12 -16.20 15.12
C ASP A 23 -19.35 -15.09 14.41
N ASN A 24 -20.04 -14.06 13.95
CA ASN A 24 -19.49 -12.91 13.25
C ASN A 24 -19.45 -11.64 14.12
N MET A 25 -19.55 -11.79 15.44
CA MET A 25 -19.48 -10.70 16.40
C MET A 25 -18.54 -11.06 17.55
N ALA A 26 -17.71 -10.12 17.98
CA ALA A 26 -16.85 -10.27 19.16
C ALA A 26 -17.00 -9.06 20.09
N THR A 27 -17.11 -9.34 21.40
CA THR A 27 -17.19 -8.35 22.48
C THR A 27 -16.18 -8.62 23.59
N ASP A 28 -15.59 -9.83 23.62
CA ASP A 28 -14.58 -10.19 24.62
C ASP A 28 -13.30 -9.40 24.41
N GLU A 29 -12.76 -8.80 25.45
CA GLU A 29 -11.60 -7.92 25.41
C GLU A 29 -10.41 -8.56 24.68
N SER A 30 -10.11 -9.83 24.96
CA SER A 30 -9.04 -10.57 24.28
C SER A 30 -9.28 -10.77 22.78
N ALA A 31 -10.54 -10.90 22.35
CA ALA A 31 -10.90 -11.09 20.96
C ALA A 31 -10.88 -9.79 20.17
N ILE A 32 -11.20 -8.65 20.82
CA ILE A 32 -11.23 -7.34 20.16
C ILE A 32 -9.90 -6.59 20.21
N GLU A 33 -8.96 -7.00 21.07
CA GLU A 33 -7.64 -6.36 21.21
C GLU A 33 -6.86 -6.32 19.89
N ALA A 34 -6.93 -7.40 19.09
CA ALA A 34 -6.26 -7.49 17.79
C ALA A 34 -6.75 -6.41 16.78
N TYR A 35 -7.89 -5.80 17.03
CA TYR A 35 -8.49 -4.76 16.19
C TYR A 35 -8.28 -3.35 16.74
N SER A 36 -7.57 -3.20 17.86
CA SER A 36 -7.38 -1.93 18.55
C SER A 36 -6.38 -1.00 17.88
N CYS A 37 -5.48 -1.52 17.05
CA CYS A 37 -4.46 -0.76 16.35
C CYS A 37 -4.28 -1.20 14.89
N ASP A 38 -3.59 -0.40 14.12
CA ASP A 38 -3.04 -0.72 12.80
C ASP A 38 -1.51 -0.61 12.83
N GLU A 39 -0.84 -0.54 11.68
CA GLU A 39 0.62 -0.41 11.62
C GLU A 39 1.16 0.99 11.96
N SER A 40 0.29 1.95 12.32
CA SER A 40 0.73 3.26 12.85
C SER A 40 1.39 3.16 14.22
N GLY A 41 1.15 2.06 14.95
CA GLY A 41 1.81 1.72 16.21
C GLY A 41 0.87 1.62 17.41
N LYS A 42 1.28 0.79 18.36
CA LYS A 42 0.50 0.49 19.57
C LYS A 42 0.20 1.71 20.46
N VAL A 43 0.99 2.78 20.37
CA VAL A 43 0.78 4.03 21.12
C VAL A 43 -0.57 4.68 20.78
N TYR A 44 -1.08 4.44 19.58
CA TYR A 44 -2.36 4.95 19.10
C TYR A 44 -3.52 3.98 19.33
N ALA A 45 -3.27 2.78 19.86
CA ALA A 45 -4.29 1.76 20.06
C ALA A 45 -5.52 2.29 20.84
N ARG A 46 -6.71 1.94 20.37
CA ARG A 46 -8.00 2.21 21.02
C ARG A 46 -8.89 1.00 20.84
N MET A 47 -9.56 0.59 21.91
CA MET A 47 -10.46 -0.55 21.88
C MET A 47 -11.81 -0.15 21.25
N PRO A 48 -12.36 -0.95 20.32
CA PRO A 48 -13.77 -0.84 19.94
C PRO A 48 -14.65 -1.37 21.08
N ASP A 49 -15.94 -1.01 21.08
CA ASP A 49 -16.90 -1.64 22.01
C ASP A 49 -17.36 -3.01 21.47
N VAL A 50 -17.39 -3.17 20.14
CA VAL A 50 -17.75 -4.43 19.46
C VAL A 50 -17.06 -4.51 18.11
N VAL A 51 -16.67 -5.72 17.71
CA VAL A 51 -16.23 -6.04 16.34
C VAL A 51 -17.34 -6.82 15.65
N VAL A 52 -17.73 -6.38 14.44
CA VAL A 52 -18.67 -7.10 13.57
C VAL A 52 -18.00 -7.45 12.24
N LYS A 53 -18.30 -8.65 11.71
CA LYS A 53 -17.70 -9.22 10.50
C LYS A 53 -18.78 -9.59 9.49
N PRO A 54 -19.35 -8.62 8.76
CA PRO A 54 -20.39 -8.90 7.78
C PRO A 54 -19.86 -9.78 6.63
N GLU A 55 -20.75 -10.61 6.07
CA GLU A 55 -20.46 -11.52 4.96
C GLU A 55 -20.98 -11.03 3.61
N ASN A 56 -21.76 -9.94 3.61
CA ASN A 56 -22.35 -9.37 2.40
C ASN A 56 -22.76 -7.91 2.59
N THR A 57 -23.03 -7.24 1.46
CA THR A 57 -23.42 -5.84 1.40
C THR A 57 -24.66 -5.51 2.22
N GLN A 58 -25.67 -6.44 2.26
CA GLN A 58 -26.89 -6.18 3.00
C GLN A 58 -26.64 -6.12 4.51
N GLN A 59 -25.76 -6.97 5.05
CA GLN A 59 -25.35 -6.91 6.45
C GLN A 59 -24.61 -5.60 6.76
N VAL A 60 -23.69 -5.17 5.89
CA VAL A 60 -23.02 -3.87 6.02
C VAL A 60 -24.04 -2.73 6.05
N SER A 61 -24.99 -2.71 5.10
CA SER A 61 -26.07 -1.72 5.03
C SER A 61 -26.90 -1.69 6.32
N ASN A 62 -27.27 -2.85 6.86
CA ASN A 62 -28.07 -2.93 8.09
C ASN A 62 -27.28 -2.44 9.31
N VAL A 63 -25.99 -2.80 9.43
CA VAL A 63 -25.10 -2.27 10.49
C VAL A 63 -25.00 -0.75 10.41
N MET A 64 -24.79 -0.20 9.20
CA MET A 64 -24.69 1.26 9.00
C MET A 64 -26.00 1.97 9.34
N ARG A 65 -27.17 1.42 8.97
CA ARG A 65 -28.48 1.96 9.35
C ARG A 65 -28.69 1.98 10.85
N LEU A 66 -28.36 0.87 11.54
CA LEU A 66 -28.41 0.79 12.99
C LEU A 66 -27.51 1.85 13.62
N ALA A 67 -26.24 1.90 13.21
CA ALA A 67 -25.27 2.86 13.75
C ALA A 67 -25.70 4.32 13.54
N ASN A 68 -26.25 4.64 12.36
CA ASN A 68 -26.76 5.98 12.06
C ASN A 68 -27.98 6.35 12.91
N ARG A 69 -28.95 5.42 13.04
CA ARG A 69 -30.14 5.60 13.86
C ARG A 69 -29.79 5.84 15.34
N GLU A 70 -28.87 5.06 15.87
CA GLU A 70 -28.46 5.08 17.27
C GLU A 70 -27.30 6.04 17.55
N MET A 71 -26.81 6.77 16.56
CA MET A 71 -25.65 7.67 16.69
C MET A 71 -24.40 6.99 17.27
N ILE A 72 -24.10 5.76 16.82
CA ILE A 72 -22.92 4.99 17.21
C ILE A 72 -21.79 5.22 16.17
N PRO A 73 -20.53 5.49 16.60
CA PRO A 73 -19.43 5.61 15.66
C PRO A 73 -19.09 4.25 15.04
N VAL A 74 -18.76 4.26 13.75
CA VAL A 74 -18.30 3.07 13.00
C VAL A 74 -16.92 3.33 12.46
N THR A 75 -16.02 2.38 12.69
CA THR A 75 -14.69 2.34 12.03
C THR A 75 -14.65 1.16 11.07
N ALA A 76 -14.62 1.42 9.77
CA ALA A 76 -14.45 0.38 8.78
C ALA A 76 -12.97 -0.08 8.77
N ARG A 77 -12.76 -1.42 8.68
CA ARG A 77 -11.42 -2.00 8.72
C ARG A 77 -11.25 -3.04 7.62
N GLY A 78 -10.19 -2.92 6.85
CA GLY A 78 -9.64 -3.99 6.03
C GLY A 78 -8.72 -4.89 6.87
N ALA A 79 -7.49 -5.11 6.42
CA ALA A 79 -6.49 -5.89 7.15
C ALA A 79 -5.87 -5.14 8.34
N GLY A 80 -5.94 -3.80 8.36
CA GLY A 80 -5.24 -2.97 9.35
C GLY A 80 -3.75 -2.81 9.07
N SER A 81 -3.32 -3.04 7.84
CA SER A 81 -1.94 -2.85 7.38
C SER A 81 -1.58 -1.39 7.05
N GLY A 82 -2.50 -0.45 7.25
CA GLY A 82 -2.28 0.98 7.05
C GLY A 82 -1.46 1.61 8.18
N ILE A 83 -0.76 2.69 7.86
CA ILE A 83 0.16 3.40 8.77
C ILE A 83 -0.37 4.76 9.24
N ALA A 84 -1.59 5.13 8.84
CA ALA A 84 -2.18 6.46 9.11
C ALA A 84 -3.22 6.47 10.24
N GLY A 85 -3.48 5.34 10.91
CA GLY A 85 -4.44 5.24 12.00
C GLY A 85 -5.91 5.18 11.54
N GLY A 86 -6.18 5.06 10.23
CA GLY A 86 -7.53 5.04 9.68
C GLY A 86 -8.39 3.85 10.12
N ALA A 87 -7.75 2.75 10.53
CA ALA A 87 -8.43 1.54 11.01
C ALA A 87 -8.57 1.48 12.55
N ILE A 88 -8.17 2.53 13.27
CA ILE A 88 -8.21 2.61 14.74
C ILE A 88 -9.54 3.21 15.18
N PRO A 89 -10.32 2.55 16.06
CA PRO A 89 -11.62 3.04 16.54
C PRO A 89 -11.45 4.10 17.63
N ILE A 90 -10.96 5.29 17.28
CA ILE A 90 -10.59 6.37 18.20
C ILE A 90 -11.76 6.88 19.07
N LYS A 91 -13.00 6.54 18.73
CA LYS A 91 -14.21 6.86 19.46
C LYS A 91 -14.91 5.64 20.06
N GLY A 92 -14.26 4.47 20.07
CA GLY A 92 -14.93 3.22 20.41
C GLY A 92 -15.99 2.84 19.37
N GLY A 93 -17.14 2.39 19.82
CA GLY A 93 -18.26 2.02 18.96
C GLY A 93 -18.05 0.72 18.19
N ILE A 94 -18.57 0.65 16.98
CA ILE A 94 -18.53 -0.52 16.12
C ILE A 94 -17.28 -0.51 15.27
N LEU A 95 -16.45 -1.54 15.37
CA LEU A 95 -15.43 -1.82 14.36
C LEU A 95 -16.01 -2.82 13.36
N LEU A 96 -16.13 -2.40 12.10
CA LEU A 96 -16.68 -3.17 11.01
C LEU A 96 -15.56 -3.77 10.17
N SER A 97 -15.22 -5.05 10.41
CA SER A 97 -14.17 -5.77 9.68
C SER A 97 -14.72 -6.44 8.43
N LEU A 98 -14.06 -6.20 7.29
CA LEU A 98 -14.49 -6.75 6.01
C LEU A 98 -13.80 -8.08 5.65
N GLU A 99 -13.11 -8.70 6.60
CA GLU A 99 -12.32 -9.93 6.38
C GLU A 99 -13.13 -11.13 5.88
N ARG A 100 -14.45 -11.17 6.14
CA ARG A 100 -15.36 -12.24 5.69
C ARG A 100 -15.87 -12.04 4.25
N MET A 101 -15.71 -10.83 3.70
CA MET A 101 -16.06 -10.51 2.31
C MET A 101 -14.80 -10.62 1.45
N ASN A 102 -14.33 -11.84 1.23
CA ASN A 102 -12.99 -12.14 0.67
C ASN A 102 -13.01 -12.98 -0.61
N ARG A 103 -14.10 -12.96 -1.36
CA ARG A 103 -14.24 -13.73 -2.60
C ARG A 103 -13.80 -12.93 -3.82
N VAL A 104 -13.05 -13.58 -4.72
CA VAL A 104 -12.90 -13.13 -6.11
C VAL A 104 -14.13 -13.64 -6.86
N LEU A 105 -15.02 -12.74 -7.24
CA LEU A 105 -16.32 -13.07 -7.81
C LEU A 105 -16.22 -13.41 -9.29
N GLU A 106 -15.30 -12.74 -10.02
CA GLU A 106 -15.13 -12.94 -11.46
C GLU A 106 -13.74 -12.47 -11.91
N ILE A 107 -13.15 -13.15 -12.89
CA ILE A 107 -12.00 -12.68 -13.68
C ILE A 107 -12.42 -12.75 -15.15
N ASP A 108 -12.64 -11.59 -15.77
CA ASP A 108 -13.03 -11.43 -17.17
C ASP A 108 -11.78 -11.12 -18.01
N ARG A 109 -11.29 -12.12 -18.73
CA ARG A 109 -10.09 -12.00 -19.58
C ARG A 109 -10.29 -11.11 -20.79
N ILE A 110 -11.50 -11.07 -21.35
CA ILE A 110 -11.80 -10.29 -22.57
C ILE A 110 -11.78 -8.81 -22.23
N ASN A 111 -12.50 -8.43 -21.18
CA ASN A 111 -12.57 -7.06 -20.72
C ASN A 111 -11.37 -6.67 -19.83
N ARG A 112 -10.54 -7.65 -19.42
CA ARG A 112 -9.43 -7.49 -18.48
C ARG A 112 -9.88 -6.82 -17.19
N VAL A 113 -10.85 -7.44 -16.53
CA VAL A 113 -11.48 -6.94 -15.32
C VAL A 113 -11.53 -8.05 -14.28
N ALA A 114 -11.27 -7.71 -13.02
CA ALA A 114 -11.60 -8.55 -11.88
C ALA A 114 -12.73 -7.90 -11.07
N VAL A 115 -13.72 -8.69 -10.66
CA VAL A 115 -14.76 -8.28 -9.71
C VAL A 115 -14.47 -8.98 -8.38
N VAL A 116 -14.26 -8.21 -7.33
CA VAL A 116 -13.80 -8.73 -6.05
C VAL A 116 -14.54 -8.11 -4.87
N GLU A 117 -14.59 -8.84 -3.77
CA GLU A 117 -15.00 -8.32 -2.47
C GLU A 117 -13.83 -7.61 -1.78
N PRO A 118 -14.11 -6.67 -0.83
CA PRO A 118 -13.10 -5.80 -0.24
C PRO A 118 -12.07 -6.51 0.65
N GLY A 119 -12.40 -7.66 1.23
CA GLY A 119 -11.53 -8.46 2.10
C GLY A 119 -10.61 -9.43 1.33
N VAL A 120 -10.58 -9.38 0.00
CA VAL A 120 -9.62 -10.17 -0.79
C VAL A 120 -8.20 -9.68 -0.49
N VAL A 121 -7.32 -10.62 -0.13
CA VAL A 121 -5.89 -10.34 0.04
C VAL A 121 -5.29 -9.95 -1.30
N THR A 122 -4.53 -8.89 -1.31
CA THR A 122 -3.99 -8.31 -2.56
C THR A 122 -3.12 -9.32 -3.32
N ASN A 123 -2.24 -10.05 -2.63
CA ASN A 123 -1.40 -11.06 -3.27
C ASN A 123 -2.20 -12.23 -3.85
N ASP A 124 -3.26 -12.66 -3.18
CA ASP A 124 -4.11 -13.75 -3.69
C ASP A 124 -4.72 -13.37 -5.04
N LEU A 125 -5.24 -12.13 -5.16
CA LEU A 125 -5.71 -11.61 -6.44
C LEU A 125 -4.60 -11.58 -7.48
N CYS A 126 -3.42 -11.04 -7.13
CA CYS A 126 -2.27 -10.97 -8.04
C CYS A 126 -1.90 -12.35 -8.58
N GLN A 127 -1.83 -13.37 -7.73
CA GLN A 127 -1.52 -14.74 -8.12
C GLN A 127 -2.62 -15.39 -8.99
N MET A 128 -3.89 -15.09 -8.70
CA MET A 128 -5.01 -15.61 -9.48
C MET A 128 -5.02 -15.03 -10.89
N VAL A 129 -4.91 -13.71 -11.03
CA VAL A 129 -4.94 -13.04 -12.34
C VAL A 129 -3.70 -13.36 -13.19
N LEU A 130 -2.55 -13.58 -12.54
CA LEU A 130 -1.31 -13.94 -13.24
C LEU A 130 -1.44 -15.28 -13.98
N LYS A 131 -2.13 -16.26 -13.39
CA LYS A 131 -2.44 -17.56 -14.05
C LYS A 131 -3.29 -17.40 -15.30
N GLU A 132 -4.01 -16.29 -15.42
CA GLU A 132 -4.84 -15.94 -16.57
C GLU A 132 -4.08 -15.05 -17.59
N GLY A 133 -2.76 -14.86 -17.43
CA GLY A 133 -1.93 -13.99 -18.26
C GLY A 133 -2.19 -12.50 -18.07
N LEU A 134 -2.71 -12.13 -16.89
CA LEU A 134 -3.06 -10.76 -16.53
C LEU A 134 -2.33 -10.34 -15.26
N MET A 135 -2.26 -9.04 -15.00
CA MET A 135 -1.66 -8.46 -13.81
C MET A 135 -2.60 -7.41 -13.20
N TYR A 136 -2.77 -7.44 -11.88
CA TYR A 136 -3.27 -6.30 -11.12
C TYR A 136 -2.06 -5.47 -10.65
N ALA A 137 -1.98 -4.20 -11.04
CA ALA A 137 -0.80 -3.36 -10.78
C ALA A 137 -1.03 -2.27 -9.73
N GLY A 138 -2.26 -2.07 -9.29
CA GLY A 138 -2.65 -1.01 -8.35
C GLY A 138 -2.55 -1.42 -6.89
N TYR A 139 -1.34 -1.73 -6.37
CA TYR A 139 -1.17 -2.25 -5.03
C TYR A 139 0.01 -1.62 -4.27
N PRO A 140 -0.07 -1.57 -2.91
CA PRO A 140 1.05 -1.16 -2.05
C PRO A 140 2.12 -2.26 -1.95
N MET A 141 3.23 -1.96 -1.27
CA MET A 141 4.28 -2.95 -0.98
C MET A 141 3.78 -4.07 -0.05
N SER A 142 2.81 -3.80 0.82
CA SER A 142 2.20 -4.75 1.77
C SER A 142 1.24 -5.75 1.10
N THR A 143 1.58 -6.30 -0.06
CA THR A 143 0.70 -7.18 -0.86
C THR A 143 0.23 -8.42 -0.10
N GLU A 144 1.10 -9.01 0.73
CA GLU A 144 0.83 -10.25 1.47
C GLU A 144 -0.23 -10.08 2.56
N THR A 145 -0.42 -8.87 3.05
CA THR A 145 -1.30 -8.59 4.19
C THR A 145 -2.45 -7.65 3.87
N SER A 146 -2.29 -6.75 2.89
CA SER A 146 -3.32 -5.75 2.59
C SER A 146 -4.55 -6.35 1.90
N PHE A 147 -5.72 -5.76 2.17
CA PHE A 147 -6.97 -6.09 1.49
C PHE A 147 -7.32 -5.05 0.44
N ILE A 148 -7.97 -5.49 -0.65
CA ILE A 148 -8.36 -4.63 -1.76
C ILE A 148 -9.21 -3.43 -1.30
N GLY A 149 -10.16 -3.63 -0.38
CA GLY A 149 -10.99 -2.53 0.17
C GLY A 149 -10.16 -1.48 0.91
N GLY A 150 -9.14 -1.92 1.66
CA GLY A 150 -8.19 -1.03 2.32
C GLY A 150 -7.35 -0.24 1.31
N ASN A 151 -6.85 -0.90 0.26
CA ASN A 151 -6.08 -0.24 -0.80
C ASN A 151 -6.91 0.84 -1.52
N ILE A 152 -8.20 0.57 -1.75
CA ILE A 152 -9.14 1.55 -2.33
C ILE A 152 -9.35 2.72 -1.35
N ALA A 153 -9.62 2.41 -0.08
CA ALA A 153 -9.90 3.42 0.93
C ALA A 153 -8.74 4.41 1.11
N THR A 154 -7.49 3.93 1.06
CA THR A 154 -6.29 4.78 1.20
C THR A 154 -5.73 5.29 -0.12
N ASN A 155 -6.26 4.84 -1.27
CA ASN A 155 -5.65 5.04 -2.58
C ASN A 155 -4.19 4.58 -2.58
N ALA A 156 -3.94 3.38 -2.09
CA ALA A 156 -2.60 2.85 -1.84
C ALA A 156 -1.72 2.87 -3.09
N GLY A 157 -0.43 3.11 -2.89
CA GLY A 157 0.61 3.05 -3.91
C GLY A 157 1.78 2.17 -3.44
N GLY A 158 2.63 1.76 -4.38
CA GLY A 158 3.82 0.96 -4.13
C GLY A 158 4.83 1.10 -5.27
N ALA A 159 5.80 0.21 -5.35
CA ALA A 159 6.95 0.30 -6.27
C ALA A 159 6.58 0.51 -7.75
N LYS A 160 5.40 0.07 -8.18
CA LYS A 160 4.97 0.14 -9.58
C LYS A 160 4.19 1.41 -9.95
N VAL A 161 4.01 2.33 -9.00
CA VAL A 161 3.26 3.59 -9.23
C VAL A 161 3.87 4.41 -10.36
N ILE A 162 5.18 4.45 -10.48
CA ILE A 162 5.88 5.18 -11.55
C ILE A 162 5.39 4.78 -12.95
N ARG A 163 5.03 3.53 -13.15
CA ARG A 163 4.56 3.02 -14.43
C ARG A 163 3.04 2.98 -14.54
N TYR A 164 2.38 2.42 -13.53
CA TYR A 164 0.98 2.05 -13.60
C TYR A 164 0.05 2.98 -12.82
N GLY A 165 0.60 3.82 -11.93
CA GLY A 165 -0.16 4.67 -11.03
C GLY A 165 -0.65 3.93 -9.79
N SER A 166 -1.23 4.68 -8.85
CA SER A 166 -1.81 4.16 -7.61
C SER A 166 -3.11 3.39 -7.85
N THR A 167 -3.66 2.79 -6.79
CA THR A 167 -4.93 2.04 -6.80
C THR A 167 -6.04 2.73 -7.59
N ARG A 168 -6.16 4.04 -7.47
CA ARG A 168 -7.14 4.90 -8.18
C ARG A 168 -7.23 4.64 -9.68
N ARG A 169 -6.10 4.41 -10.35
CA ARG A 169 -6.05 4.16 -11.80
C ARG A 169 -6.57 2.78 -12.21
N HIS A 170 -6.68 1.88 -11.23
CA HIS A 170 -7.09 0.50 -11.46
C HIS A 170 -8.51 0.20 -10.99
N VAL A 171 -9.22 1.15 -10.41
CA VAL A 171 -10.61 0.97 -9.99
C VAL A 171 -11.53 1.53 -11.05
N LEU A 172 -12.29 0.65 -11.73
CA LEU A 172 -13.28 1.03 -12.74
C LEU A 172 -14.66 1.25 -12.16
N GLY A 173 -14.95 0.63 -11.01
CA GLY A 173 -16.22 0.78 -10.31
C GLY A 173 -16.18 0.17 -8.92
N ILE A 174 -17.12 0.58 -8.09
CA ILE A 174 -17.33 0.06 -6.75
C ILE A 174 -18.81 -0.05 -6.42
N GLU A 175 -19.13 -0.96 -5.51
CA GLU A 175 -20.33 -0.90 -4.70
C GLU A 175 -19.93 -0.37 -3.33
N VAL A 176 -20.63 0.65 -2.84
CA VAL A 176 -20.33 1.33 -1.59
C VAL A 176 -21.59 1.54 -0.75
N VAL A 177 -21.48 1.27 0.54
CA VAL A 177 -22.54 1.54 1.53
C VAL A 177 -22.25 2.88 2.20
N LEU A 178 -23.17 3.83 2.07
CA LEU A 178 -23.08 5.15 2.70
C LEU A 178 -23.32 5.09 4.21
N PRO A 179 -22.99 6.15 4.97
CA PRO A 179 -23.32 6.23 6.40
C PRO A 179 -24.81 6.07 6.73
N THR A 180 -25.69 6.41 5.79
CA THR A 180 -27.16 6.20 5.90
C THR A 180 -27.57 4.75 5.73
N GLY A 181 -26.66 3.88 5.30
CA GLY A 181 -26.94 2.50 4.93
C GLY A 181 -27.45 2.32 3.50
N ASP A 182 -27.53 3.39 2.72
CA ASP A 182 -27.87 3.29 1.31
C ASP A 182 -26.72 2.70 0.51
N VAL A 183 -27.04 1.83 -0.45
CA VAL A 183 -26.07 1.17 -1.33
C VAL A 183 -26.03 1.90 -2.66
N LEU A 184 -24.84 2.28 -3.09
CA LEU A 184 -24.59 2.90 -4.40
C LEU A 184 -23.66 2.04 -5.23
N GLU A 185 -23.93 1.94 -6.53
CA GLU A 185 -23.00 1.44 -7.54
C GLU A 185 -22.42 2.63 -8.30
N LEU A 186 -21.10 2.78 -8.29
CA LEU A 186 -20.37 3.87 -8.94
C LEU A 186 -19.39 3.28 -9.96
N GLY A 187 -19.34 3.87 -11.16
CA GLY A 187 -18.52 3.35 -12.25
C GLY A 187 -19.12 2.10 -12.91
N GLY A 188 -18.26 1.17 -13.35
CA GLY A 188 -18.68 -0.06 -14.02
C GLY A 188 -17.53 -0.75 -14.75
N ARG A 189 -17.84 -1.72 -15.64
CA ARG A 189 -16.84 -2.50 -16.39
C ARG A 189 -16.31 -1.77 -17.64
N ILE A 190 -16.46 -0.45 -17.69
CA ILE A 190 -16.12 0.38 -18.86
C ILE A 190 -14.90 1.25 -18.52
N ARG A 191 -13.95 1.32 -19.46
CA ARG A 191 -12.75 2.14 -19.31
C ARG A 191 -12.95 3.60 -19.68
N LYS A 192 -13.89 3.89 -20.58
CA LYS A 192 -14.18 5.25 -21.02
C LYS A 192 -15.52 5.71 -20.45
N GLN A 193 -15.46 6.53 -19.42
CA GLN A 193 -16.62 7.18 -18.80
C GLN A 193 -16.39 8.69 -18.82
N THR A 194 -17.14 9.39 -19.66
CA THR A 194 -16.95 10.83 -19.92
C THR A 194 -18.18 11.66 -19.55
N TRP A 195 -19.15 11.08 -18.86
CA TRP A 195 -20.40 11.73 -18.48
C TRP A 195 -20.58 11.74 -16.97
N GLY A 196 -21.28 12.77 -16.47
CA GLY A 196 -21.59 12.93 -15.06
C GLY A 196 -20.41 13.35 -14.19
N TYR A 197 -20.65 13.46 -12.90
CA TYR A 197 -19.61 13.68 -11.91
C TYR A 197 -18.91 12.37 -11.56
N ASP A 198 -17.61 12.42 -11.34
CA ASP A 198 -16.82 11.26 -10.97
C ASP A 198 -16.85 11.03 -9.45
N LEU A 199 -17.98 10.54 -8.95
CA LEU A 199 -18.17 10.23 -7.53
C LEU A 199 -17.29 9.05 -7.08
N LEU A 200 -16.94 8.14 -8.01
CA LEU A 200 -16.00 7.05 -7.74
C LEU A 200 -14.68 7.59 -7.20
N GLN A 201 -14.15 8.63 -7.84
CA GLN A 201 -12.88 9.24 -7.46
C GLN A 201 -12.92 9.99 -6.12
N ILE A 202 -14.11 10.36 -5.63
CA ILE A 202 -14.30 10.97 -4.31
C ILE A 202 -14.21 9.90 -3.21
N ILE A 203 -14.76 8.71 -3.46
CA ILE A 203 -14.72 7.59 -2.50
C ILE A 203 -13.32 7.01 -2.38
N ILE A 204 -12.57 6.88 -3.49
CA ILE A 204 -11.21 6.36 -3.47
C ILE A 204 -10.28 7.35 -2.75
N GLY A 205 -9.62 6.88 -1.68
CA GLY A 205 -8.77 7.71 -0.83
C GLY A 205 -9.53 8.46 0.27
N SER A 206 -10.83 8.13 0.49
CA SER A 206 -11.62 8.72 1.58
C SER A 206 -11.39 8.09 2.95
N GLU A 207 -10.56 7.05 3.04
CA GLU A 207 -10.22 6.32 4.27
C GLU A 207 -11.47 5.82 5.04
N GLY A 208 -12.52 5.41 4.31
CA GLY A 208 -13.77 4.93 4.90
C GLY A 208 -14.66 6.02 5.50
N THR A 209 -14.29 7.31 5.40
CA THR A 209 -15.07 8.42 5.99
C THR A 209 -16.35 8.77 5.21
N LEU A 210 -16.43 8.38 3.94
CA LEU A 210 -17.59 8.64 3.08
C LEU A 210 -18.47 7.41 2.85
N GLY A 211 -17.97 6.22 3.14
CA GLY A 211 -18.71 4.98 2.97
C GLY A 211 -17.82 3.74 3.06
N VAL A 212 -18.44 2.58 3.08
CA VAL A 212 -17.79 1.27 3.18
C VAL A 212 -17.89 0.57 1.84
N VAL A 213 -16.75 0.33 1.18
CA VAL A 213 -16.70 -0.40 -0.10
C VAL A 213 -17.02 -1.87 0.17
N THR A 214 -17.97 -2.44 -0.57
CA THR A 214 -18.43 -3.83 -0.45
C THR A 214 -18.15 -4.67 -1.69
N LYS A 215 -17.82 -4.05 -2.82
CA LYS A 215 -17.41 -4.70 -4.05
C LYS A 215 -16.52 -3.75 -4.88
N ALA A 216 -15.55 -4.29 -5.58
CA ALA A 216 -14.71 -3.52 -6.49
C ALA A 216 -14.64 -4.18 -7.87
N ILE A 217 -14.63 -3.35 -8.91
CA ILE A 217 -14.39 -3.70 -10.30
C ILE A 217 -13.02 -3.14 -10.66
N LEU A 218 -12.04 -4.02 -10.84
CA LEU A 218 -10.65 -3.66 -11.01
C LEU A 218 -10.20 -3.85 -12.45
N ASN A 219 -9.47 -2.88 -12.98
CA ASN A 219 -8.77 -2.98 -14.25
C ASN A 219 -7.55 -3.86 -14.12
N LEU A 220 -7.36 -4.76 -15.06
CA LEU A 220 -6.19 -5.61 -15.18
C LEU A 220 -5.35 -5.21 -16.39
N GLU A 221 -4.04 -5.27 -16.23
CA GLU A 221 -3.09 -5.10 -17.31
C GLU A 221 -2.67 -6.48 -17.85
N PRO A 222 -2.13 -6.59 -19.09
CA PRO A 222 -1.45 -7.80 -19.52
C PRO A 222 -0.32 -8.16 -18.55
N ALA A 223 -0.07 -9.44 -18.36
CA ALA A 223 1.09 -9.90 -17.59
C ALA A 223 2.37 -9.26 -18.19
N PRO A 224 3.34 -8.86 -17.34
CA PRO A 224 4.56 -8.24 -17.83
C PRO A 224 5.36 -9.20 -18.72
N GLY A 225 6.14 -8.66 -19.63
CA GLY A 225 7.17 -9.38 -20.36
C GLY A 225 8.36 -9.76 -19.47
N ASP A 226 9.51 -10.04 -20.09
CA ASP A 226 10.72 -10.30 -19.33
C ASP A 226 11.19 -9.06 -18.59
N THR A 227 11.66 -9.25 -17.35
CA THR A 227 12.10 -8.16 -16.49
C THR A 227 13.54 -8.36 -16.04
N VAL A 228 14.27 -7.25 -15.89
CA VAL A 228 15.61 -7.23 -15.26
C VAL A 228 15.58 -6.30 -14.06
N THR A 229 16.17 -6.77 -12.97
CA THR A 229 16.38 -6.00 -11.75
C THR A 229 17.84 -5.61 -11.63
N PHE A 230 18.08 -4.33 -11.38
CA PHE A 230 19.41 -3.75 -11.11
C PHE A 230 19.52 -3.39 -9.64
N LEU A 231 20.76 -3.51 -9.13
CA LEU A 231 21.18 -2.96 -7.86
C LEU A 231 22.36 -2.02 -8.13
N ALA A 232 22.19 -0.73 -7.87
CA ALA A 232 23.22 0.27 -8.11
C ALA A 232 23.58 1.01 -6.81
N PRO A 233 24.78 0.78 -6.24
CA PRO A 233 25.31 1.53 -5.11
C PRO A 233 25.86 2.89 -5.55
N PHE A 234 25.58 3.93 -4.75
CA PHE A 234 26.02 5.31 -4.98
C PHE A 234 26.79 5.86 -3.76
N PRO A 235 27.79 6.74 -3.98
CA PRO A 235 28.54 7.38 -2.88
C PRO A 235 27.74 8.48 -2.17
N SER A 236 26.65 8.98 -2.78
CA SER A 236 25.73 9.96 -2.18
C SER A 236 24.29 9.75 -2.64
N ILE A 237 23.36 10.34 -1.89
CA ILE A 237 21.93 10.32 -2.24
C ILE A 237 21.66 11.24 -3.44
N GLU A 238 22.37 12.34 -3.52
CA GLU A 238 22.27 13.33 -4.58
C GLU A 238 22.57 12.71 -5.95
N GLU A 239 23.65 11.95 -6.07
CA GLU A 239 24.01 11.25 -7.31
C GLU A 239 22.97 10.20 -7.70
N ALA A 240 22.44 9.46 -6.73
CA ALA A 240 21.35 8.51 -6.97
C ALA A 240 20.09 9.20 -7.54
N VAL A 241 19.69 10.35 -6.99
CA VAL A 241 18.56 11.15 -7.49
C VAL A 241 18.80 11.65 -8.90
N GLU A 242 20.02 12.15 -9.19
CA GLU A 242 20.40 12.64 -10.52
C GLU A 242 20.37 11.50 -11.55
N ALA A 243 20.86 10.32 -11.20
CA ALA A 243 20.81 9.13 -12.05
C ALA A 243 19.36 8.75 -12.42
N VAL A 244 18.43 8.74 -11.45
CA VAL A 244 17.01 8.46 -11.73
C VAL A 244 16.43 9.47 -12.70
N ALA A 245 16.68 10.77 -12.47
CA ALA A 245 16.22 11.83 -13.37
C ALA A 245 16.80 11.68 -14.78
N ALA A 246 18.05 11.24 -14.91
CA ALA A 246 18.70 11.02 -16.21
C ALA A 246 18.10 9.78 -16.92
N ILE A 247 17.88 8.69 -16.23
CA ILE A 247 17.26 7.47 -16.78
C ILE A 247 15.88 7.79 -17.37
N LEU A 248 15.05 8.56 -16.63
CA LEU A 248 13.74 8.97 -17.12
C LEU A 248 13.84 9.89 -18.36
N ARG A 249 14.80 10.82 -18.39
CA ARG A 249 15.05 11.67 -19.57
C ARG A 249 15.55 10.87 -20.77
N ALA A 250 16.29 9.78 -20.55
CA ALA A 250 16.74 8.88 -21.61
C ALA A 250 15.60 8.04 -22.24
N GLY A 251 14.37 8.20 -21.74
CA GLY A 251 13.18 7.52 -22.26
C GLY A 251 13.08 6.05 -21.88
N VAL A 252 13.81 5.62 -20.83
CA VAL A 252 13.62 4.27 -20.25
C VAL A 252 12.30 4.22 -19.50
N VAL A 253 11.49 3.21 -19.81
CA VAL A 253 10.24 2.97 -19.10
C VAL A 253 10.51 2.09 -17.89
N LEU A 254 10.65 2.71 -16.74
CA LEU A 254 10.87 2.00 -15.49
C LEU A 254 9.59 1.28 -15.05
N MET A 255 9.70 0.03 -14.65
CA MET A 255 8.63 -0.71 -13.97
C MET A 255 8.57 -0.33 -12.50
N ALA A 256 9.73 -0.19 -11.86
CA ALA A 256 9.90 0.27 -10.49
C ALA A 256 11.28 0.91 -10.31
N CYS A 257 11.40 1.83 -9.37
CA CYS A 257 12.68 2.41 -8.96
C CYS A 257 12.62 2.79 -7.48
N GLU A 258 13.31 2.00 -6.68
CA GLU A 258 13.33 2.08 -5.23
C GLU A 258 14.66 2.62 -4.74
N PHE A 259 14.60 3.28 -3.60
CA PHE A 259 15.75 3.86 -2.92
C PHE A 259 15.88 3.32 -1.50
N MET A 260 17.10 3.08 -1.07
CA MET A 260 17.48 2.78 0.32
C MET A 260 18.76 3.52 0.66
N ASP A 261 18.84 4.14 1.85
CA ASP A 261 20.11 4.63 2.36
C ASP A 261 20.98 3.49 2.94
N GLN A 262 22.21 3.81 3.33
CA GLN A 262 23.14 2.83 3.88
C GLN A 262 22.61 2.17 5.14
N LEU A 263 21.94 2.92 6.02
CA LEU A 263 21.44 2.40 7.29
C LEU A 263 20.27 1.44 7.09
N SER A 264 19.31 1.84 6.29
CA SER A 264 18.17 0.98 5.94
C SER A 264 18.61 -0.31 5.23
N THR A 265 19.59 -0.19 4.31
CA THR A 265 20.17 -1.34 3.62
C THR A 265 20.84 -2.30 4.60
N LYS A 266 21.66 -1.80 5.54
CA LYS A 266 22.31 -2.65 6.56
C LYS A 266 21.31 -3.31 7.50
N CYS A 267 20.25 -2.62 7.92
CA CYS A 267 19.18 -3.22 8.71
C CYS A 267 18.50 -4.36 7.95
N ALA A 268 18.09 -4.10 6.70
CA ALA A 268 17.33 -5.06 5.91
C ALA A 268 18.16 -6.28 5.46
N THR A 269 19.41 -6.08 5.05
CA THR A 269 20.32 -7.19 4.69
C THR A 269 20.63 -8.07 5.91
N LYS A 270 20.88 -7.47 7.08
CA LYS A 270 21.05 -8.20 8.34
C LYS A 270 19.80 -9.00 8.71
N TYR A 271 18.62 -8.41 8.56
CA TYR A 271 17.33 -9.06 8.85
C TYR A 271 17.13 -10.33 8.01
N HIS A 272 17.54 -10.30 6.74
CA HIS A 272 17.47 -11.44 5.83
C HIS A 272 18.71 -12.34 5.82
N ASN A 273 19.69 -12.07 6.70
CA ASN A 273 20.98 -12.79 6.73
C ASN A 273 21.65 -12.84 5.35
N THR A 274 21.69 -11.70 4.67
CA THR A 274 22.31 -11.49 3.35
C THR A 274 23.17 -10.23 3.36
N THR A 275 23.84 -9.94 2.25
CA THR A 275 24.62 -8.70 2.07
C THR A 275 24.41 -8.17 0.66
N PHE A 276 24.39 -6.85 0.50
CA PHE A 276 24.50 -6.22 -0.81
C PHE A 276 25.96 -5.90 -1.13
N PRO A 277 26.37 -6.03 -2.37
CA PRO A 277 27.70 -5.55 -2.80
C PRO A 277 27.91 -4.10 -2.37
N MET A 278 29.12 -3.77 -1.89
CA MET A 278 29.54 -2.41 -1.49
C MET A 278 28.66 -1.74 -0.42
N GLN A 279 27.96 -2.51 0.43
CA GLN A 279 27.06 -1.94 1.44
C GLN A 279 27.77 -1.14 2.55
N ASP A 280 29.07 -1.33 2.72
CA ASP A 280 29.86 -0.60 3.71
C ASP A 280 30.37 0.73 3.18
N GLU A 281 30.54 0.85 1.87
CA GLU A 281 31.07 2.02 1.16
C GLU A 281 29.96 2.95 0.66
N ALA A 282 28.92 2.38 0.06
CA ALA A 282 27.82 3.12 -0.53
C ALA A 282 26.96 3.85 0.53
N LYS A 283 26.49 5.04 0.16
CA LYS A 283 25.57 5.85 0.99
C LYS A 283 24.13 5.73 0.54
N ALA A 284 23.90 5.29 -0.69
CA ALA A 284 22.59 5.08 -1.28
C ALA A 284 22.60 3.87 -2.20
N PHE A 285 21.45 3.23 -2.32
CA PHE A 285 21.21 2.13 -3.25
C PHE A 285 19.96 2.41 -4.06
N LEU A 286 20.06 2.23 -5.37
CA LEU A 286 18.90 2.13 -6.24
C LEU A 286 18.63 0.67 -6.57
N ILE A 287 17.35 0.28 -6.46
CA ILE A 287 16.83 -0.99 -6.97
C ILE A 287 15.91 -0.63 -8.12
N ILE A 288 16.35 -0.92 -9.34
CA ILE A 288 15.67 -0.51 -10.57
C ILE A 288 15.13 -1.77 -11.26
N GLN A 289 13.88 -1.72 -11.70
CA GLN A 289 13.31 -2.78 -12.53
C GLN A 289 12.81 -2.21 -13.85
N VAL A 290 13.24 -2.83 -14.94
CA VAL A 290 12.74 -2.58 -16.29
C VAL A 290 12.04 -3.80 -16.85
N GLU A 291 11.17 -3.59 -17.83
CA GLU A 291 10.45 -4.63 -18.55
C GLU A 291 10.64 -4.42 -20.05
N GLY A 292 11.01 -5.47 -20.76
CA GLY A 292 11.05 -5.53 -22.23
C GLY A 292 9.94 -6.40 -22.79
N GLN A 293 9.29 -5.94 -23.85
CA GLN A 293 8.33 -6.73 -24.62
C GLN A 293 9.04 -7.65 -25.64
N THR A 294 10.30 -7.33 -25.96
CA THR A 294 11.20 -8.15 -26.78
C THR A 294 12.57 -8.17 -26.13
N PRO A 295 13.40 -9.22 -26.43
CA PRO A 295 14.78 -9.28 -25.96
C PRO A 295 15.60 -8.04 -26.33
N GLU A 296 15.46 -7.56 -27.57
CA GLU A 296 16.22 -6.38 -28.06
C GLU A 296 15.85 -5.10 -27.29
N GLN A 297 14.58 -4.94 -26.90
CA GLN A 297 14.14 -3.82 -26.08
C GLN A 297 14.72 -3.92 -24.66
N LEU A 298 14.74 -5.13 -24.11
CA LEU A 298 15.28 -5.37 -22.79
C LEU A 298 16.81 -5.08 -22.77
N ASP A 299 17.54 -5.59 -23.76
CA ASP A 299 18.99 -5.33 -23.92
C ASP A 299 19.28 -3.83 -24.01
N MET A 300 18.51 -3.11 -24.81
CA MET A 300 18.64 -1.64 -24.92
C MET A 300 18.41 -0.93 -23.56
N TYR A 301 17.44 -1.41 -22.78
CA TYR A 301 17.18 -0.83 -21.44
C TYR A 301 18.29 -1.17 -20.45
N ILE A 302 18.85 -2.40 -20.54
CA ILE A 302 19.98 -2.82 -19.70
C ILE A 302 21.17 -1.92 -19.94
N GLU A 303 21.55 -1.72 -21.21
CA GLU A 303 22.66 -0.84 -21.59
C GLU A 303 22.41 0.59 -21.09
N LYS A 304 21.26 1.18 -21.42
CA LYS A 304 20.93 2.56 -21.04
C LYS A 304 20.91 2.78 -19.53
N VAL A 305 20.32 1.88 -18.75
CA VAL A 305 20.28 2.02 -17.29
C VAL A 305 21.68 1.90 -16.72
N GLY A 306 22.47 0.91 -17.17
CA GLY A 306 23.84 0.69 -16.73
C GLY A 306 24.73 1.90 -17.00
N GLU A 307 24.78 2.36 -18.26
CA GLU A 307 25.57 3.53 -18.66
C GLU A 307 25.13 4.78 -17.90
N THR A 308 23.83 5.07 -17.85
CA THR A 308 23.33 6.27 -17.18
C THR A 308 23.65 6.28 -15.69
N CYS A 309 23.54 5.14 -15.00
CA CYS A 309 23.92 5.06 -13.58
C CYS A 309 25.41 5.35 -13.39
N LEU A 310 26.29 4.74 -14.21
CA LEU A 310 27.74 4.95 -14.12
C LEU A 310 28.14 6.40 -14.45
N GLU A 311 27.56 7.00 -15.49
CA GLU A 311 27.78 8.40 -15.86
C GLU A 311 27.38 9.40 -14.75
N HIS A 312 26.40 9.00 -13.88
CA HIS A 312 25.91 9.82 -12.78
C HIS A 312 26.43 9.34 -11.41
N GLY A 313 27.58 8.68 -11.38
CA GLY A 313 28.33 8.44 -10.15
C GLY A 313 28.02 7.11 -9.45
N ALA A 314 27.29 6.19 -10.06
CA ALA A 314 27.18 4.84 -9.50
C ALA A 314 28.57 4.21 -9.35
N MET A 315 28.85 3.61 -8.21
CA MET A 315 30.12 2.95 -7.94
C MET A 315 30.27 1.68 -8.79
N GLU A 316 29.14 1.00 -9.06
CA GLU A 316 29.00 -0.17 -9.91
C GLU A 316 27.52 -0.36 -10.24
N VAL A 317 27.18 -1.20 -11.22
CA VAL A 317 25.80 -1.60 -11.53
C VAL A 317 25.72 -3.11 -11.66
N PHE A 318 24.99 -3.72 -10.74
CA PHE A 318 24.76 -5.17 -10.74
C PHE A 318 23.40 -5.50 -11.32
N THR A 319 23.35 -6.54 -12.13
CA THR A 319 22.09 -7.11 -12.66
C THR A 319 21.83 -8.45 -11.99
N ALA A 320 20.60 -8.69 -11.57
CA ALA A 320 20.21 -10.00 -11.03
C ALA A 320 20.30 -11.06 -12.13
N GLU A 321 21.14 -12.08 -11.90
CA GLU A 321 21.38 -13.17 -12.87
C GLU A 321 20.25 -14.18 -12.94
N SER A 322 19.35 -14.17 -11.95
CA SER A 322 18.23 -15.10 -11.84
C SER A 322 16.98 -14.45 -11.20
N SER A 323 15.83 -15.06 -11.44
CA SER A 323 14.58 -14.67 -10.77
C SER A 323 14.64 -14.84 -9.25
N THR A 324 15.48 -15.74 -8.75
CA THR A 324 15.72 -15.93 -7.31
C THR A 324 16.51 -14.77 -6.73
N GLU A 325 17.56 -14.33 -7.40
CA GLU A 325 18.37 -13.18 -6.98
C GLU A 325 17.55 -11.90 -7.02
N SER A 326 16.83 -11.65 -8.11
CA SER A 326 15.88 -10.54 -8.20
C SER A 326 14.92 -10.53 -7.01
N ARG A 327 14.30 -11.66 -6.70
CA ARG A 327 13.39 -11.81 -5.57
C ARG A 327 14.04 -11.52 -4.23
N ASN A 328 15.30 -11.93 -4.03
CA ASN A 328 16.04 -11.65 -2.81
C ASN A 328 16.34 -10.15 -2.65
N ILE A 329 16.71 -9.47 -3.74
CA ILE A 329 16.90 -8.01 -3.73
C ILE A 329 15.59 -7.30 -3.33
N TRP A 330 14.46 -7.69 -3.93
CA TRP A 330 13.14 -7.12 -3.62
C TRP A 330 12.71 -7.41 -2.18
N LYS A 331 12.94 -8.61 -1.65
CA LYS A 331 12.64 -8.93 -0.24
C LYS A 331 13.37 -8.02 0.75
N VAL A 332 14.64 -7.70 0.48
CA VAL A 332 15.40 -6.76 1.31
C VAL A 332 14.71 -5.39 1.31
N ARG A 333 14.26 -4.90 0.15
CA ARG A 333 13.57 -3.61 0.05
C ARG A 333 12.18 -3.63 0.69
N GLU A 334 11.42 -4.70 0.48
CA GLU A 334 10.05 -4.84 0.98
C GLU A 334 10.00 -4.88 2.51
N SER A 335 10.99 -5.51 3.14
CA SER A 335 11.07 -5.63 4.60
C SER A 335 11.73 -4.43 5.31
N PHE A 336 11.93 -3.32 4.62
CA PHE A 336 12.62 -2.14 5.17
C PHE A 336 12.11 -1.73 6.55
N ALA A 337 10.79 -1.56 6.71
CA ALA A 337 10.19 -1.11 7.96
C ALA A 337 10.31 -2.15 9.09
N GLU A 338 10.05 -3.42 8.77
CA GLU A 338 10.18 -4.54 9.70
C GLU A 338 11.61 -4.73 10.15
N ALA A 339 12.56 -4.60 9.24
CA ALA A 339 13.99 -4.75 9.53
C ALA A 339 14.51 -3.64 10.45
N VAL A 340 14.07 -2.40 10.28
CA VAL A 340 14.40 -1.30 11.18
C VAL A 340 13.78 -1.51 12.55
N ARG A 341 12.50 -1.92 12.62
CA ARG A 341 11.81 -2.25 13.89
C ARG A 341 12.42 -3.45 14.60
N ALA A 342 13.05 -4.38 13.88
CA ALA A 342 13.80 -5.47 14.51
C ALA A 342 15.07 -5.00 15.21
N VAL A 343 15.63 -3.84 14.82
CA VAL A 343 16.76 -3.19 15.50
C VAL A 343 16.29 -2.34 16.67
N ASP A 344 15.25 -1.52 16.47
CA ASP A 344 14.58 -0.75 17.52
C ASP A 344 13.05 -0.91 17.40
N PRO A 345 12.41 -1.62 18.36
CA PRO A 345 10.96 -1.81 18.36
C PRO A 345 10.14 -0.51 18.47
N ASN A 346 10.77 0.60 18.88
CA ASN A 346 10.12 1.91 18.95
C ASN A 346 10.22 2.69 17.62
N ALA A 347 10.97 2.18 16.65
CA ALA A 347 11.07 2.80 15.35
C ALA A 347 9.69 2.96 14.73
N SER A 348 9.35 4.19 14.37
CA SER A 348 8.08 4.52 13.75
C SER A 348 8.28 5.17 12.39
N LEU A 349 7.40 4.83 11.46
CA LEU A 349 7.29 5.55 10.21
C LEU A 349 6.62 6.89 10.52
N SER A 350 7.39 7.96 10.57
CA SER A 350 6.90 9.27 11.00
C SER A 350 6.56 10.18 9.84
N GLY A 351 6.72 9.74 8.62
CA GLY A 351 6.34 10.49 7.44
C GLY A 351 6.28 9.63 6.19
N ASP A 352 5.23 9.84 5.44
CA ASP A 352 5.10 9.38 4.06
C ASP A 352 5.09 10.65 3.21
N MET A 353 6.30 11.07 2.77
CA MET A 353 6.50 12.38 2.16
C MET A 353 6.59 12.28 0.65
N VAL A 354 5.80 13.09 -0.05
CA VAL A 354 5.84 13.19 -1.52
C VAL A 354 6.21 14.61 -1.91
N VAL A 355 7.21 14.73 -2.76
CA VAL A 355 7.64 16.00 -3.37
C VAL A 355 7.85 15.83 -4.87
N PRO A 356 7.85 16.92 -5.65
CA PRO A 356 8.35 16.84 -7.03
C PRO A 356 9.75 16.23 -7.04
N MET A 357 10.04 15.33 -7.99
CA MET A 357 11.31 14.60 -8.06
C MET A 357 12.54 15.53 -7.99
N SER A 358 12.47 16.71 -8.60
CA SER A 358 13.51 17.74 -8.54
C SER A 358 13.78 18.29 -7.12
N LYS A 359 12.94 17.97 -6.14
CA LYS A 359 13.04 18.43 -4.75
C LYS A 359 13.44 17.32 -3.76
N ILE A 360 13.68 16.11 -4.24
CA ILE A 360 14.04 14.98 -3.36
C ILE A 360 15.34 15.26 -2.62
N SER A 361 16.41 15.67 -3.31
CA SER A 361 17.71 15.97 -2.68
C SER A 361 17.58 17.05 -1.61
N GLU A 362 16.79 18.11 -1.86
CA GLU A 362 16.53 19.17 -0.90
C GLU A 362 15.76 18.63 0.33
N MET A 363 14.75 17.80 0.10
CA MET A 363 13.96 17.17 1.16
C MET A 363 14.82 16.23 2.01
N VAL A 364 15.59 15.33 1.41
CA VAL A 364 16.44 14.39 2.14
C VAL A 364 17.48 15.14 2.99
N LYS A 365 18.06 16.21 2.45
CA LYS A 365 18.95 17.07 3.21
C LYS A 365 18.27 17.72 4.41
N ALA A 366 17.07 18.27 4.23
CA ALA A 366 16.29 18.88 5.33
C ALA A 366 15.91 17.85 6.41
N VAL A 367 15.55 16.63 6.01
CA VAL A 367 15.30 15.51 6.93
C VAL A 367 16.56 15.18 7.74
N GLY A 368 17.72 15.05 7.08
CA GLY A 368 19.00 14.78 7.75
C GLY A 368 19.45 15.91 8.68
N GLU A 369 19.21 17.19 8.31
CA GLU A 369 19.49 18.35 9.18
C GLU A 369 18.58 18.36 10.41
N THR A 370 17.30 18.02 10.22
CA THR A 370 16.33 17.90 11.31
C THR A 370 16.70 16.78 12.28
N ALA A 371 17.11 15.63 11.75
CA ALA A 371 17.58 14.50 12.54
C ALA A 371 18.75 14.90 13.44
N ARG A 372 19.78 15.51 12.85
CA ARG A 372 20.94 16.00 13.62
C ARG A 372 20.59 17.01 14.69
N LYS A 373 19.64 17.93 14.39
CA LYS A 373 19.19 18.96 15.32
C LYS A 373 18.55 18.38 16.58
N TYR A 374 17.82 17.27 16.43
CA TYR A 374 17.08 16.64 17.52
C TYR A 374 17.74 15.37 18.05
N ASP A 375 18.94 15.04 17.57
CA ASP A 375 19.70 13.82 17.93
C ASP A 375 18.88 12.55 17.71
N ILE A 376 18.25 12.45 16.54
CA ILE A 376 17.40 11.35 16.13
C ILE A 376 18.12 10.56 15.02
N THR A 377 18.14 9.25 15.11
CA THR A 377 18.59 8.38 14.01
C THR A 377 17.46 8.20 13.01
N ILE A 378 17.80 8.28 11.71
CA ILE A 378 16.84 8.10 10.62
C ILE A 378 17.37 7.10 9.63
N ALA A 379 16.53 6.13 9.25
CA ALA A 379 16.72 5.27 8.10
C ALA A 379 15.76 5.71 6.98
N LEU A 380 16.28 5.83 5.75
CA LEU A 380 15.53 6.32 4.59
C LEU A 380 15.33 5.20 3.56
N GLY A 381 14.11 5.09 3.08
CA GLY A 381 13.76 4.31 1.91
C GLY A 381 12.62 4.99 1.17
N GLY A 382 12.30 4.56 -0.05
CA GLY A 382 11.18 5.17 -0.77
C GLY A 382 11.10 4.82 -2.25
N HIS A 383 10.05 5.32 -2.89
CA HIS A 383 9.76 5.20 -4.32
C HIS A 383 10.34 6.45 -5.01
N ILE A 384 11.66 6.45 -5.23
CA ILE A 384 12.38 7.67 -5.60
C ILE A 384 11.92 8.26 -6.94
N ALA A 385 11.52 7.41 -7.89
CA ALA A 385 11.13 7.87 -9.23
C ALA A 385 9.76 8.57 -9.26
N ASP A 386 8.94 8.46 -8.22
CA ASP A 386 7.67 9.20 -8.09
C ASP A 386 7.70 10.28 -6.98
N GLY A 387 8.87 10.48 -6.38
CA GLY A 387 9.08 11.55 -5.40
C GLY A 387 8.72 11.19 -3.96
N ASN A 388 8.49 9.92 -3.67
CA ASN A 388 8.01 9.45 -2.39
C ASN A 388 9.15 8.88 -1.52
N ILE A 389 9.33 9.42 -0.32
CA ILE A 389 10.35 9.00 0.65
C ILE A 389 9.73 8.69 2.00
N HIS A 390 10.18 7.60 2.59
CA HIS A 390 9.73 7.07 3.87
C HIS A 390 10.85 7.18 4.92
N PRO A 391 10.89 8.21 5.77
CA PRO A 391 11.80 8.24 6.91
C PRO A 391 11.25 7.39 8.07
N LEU A 392 12.07 6.48 8.58
CA LEU A 392 11.85 5.82 9.86
C LEU A 392 12.76 6.45 10.90
N PHE A 393 12.19 6.89 12.01
CA PHE A 393 12.91 7.51 13.13
C PHE A 393 13.08 6.50 14.26
N PHE A 394 14.23 6.50 14.91
CA PHE A 394 14.54 5.69 16.08
C PHE A 394 15.74 6.23 16.88
#